data_d6a0fb7f4eb4255badf8bd414e7b6141
#
_entry.id   d6a0fb7f4eb4255badf8bd414e7b6141
#
_cell.length_a   1.000
_cell.length_b   1.000
_cell.length_c   1.000
_cell.angle_alpha   90.00
_cell.angle_beta   90.00
_cell.angle_gamma   90.00
#
_symmetry.space_group_name_H-M   'P 1'
#
loop_
_entity.id
_entity.type
_entity.pdbx_description
1 polymer ?
#
loop_
_entity_poly.entity_id
_entity_poly.type
_entity_poly.pdbx_seq_one_letter_code
_entity_poly.pdbx_strand_id
1 'polypeptide(L)'
;EKENNFDLVLLDVMMPRMSGYQVCETIREKHLPNELPIIMVTAKNQVRDLVEGFNTGANDYLAKPFSKDELLARLNTHLNLHQINQATSRFVPEEFIQTLGKSNITQIHLGDNTFREVTVFFSDIRGYTTLAEGMIPEENFHFVNAYANRMGPIIQQHKGFVNQYLGDGIMALFQKSPADAVRASIAMQAEIRSYNIKRAKDRRIPLKVGMGMHAGPLVMGIIGDQQRSDTAIISDTVNTAARLEGLTKYYGANIIISDPVFKTLSPEEQARCRYLGLVQLKGKYEPLGIYEPLDGDTADNCEAKLNNRKDFQAGLDAYLQGDLFLAREAFSRIINQNPNDGPGQYFLNRVITFSEEGLPEGWKGVEEMDNK
;
A
#
# COMPACT_ATOMS: atom_id res chain seq x y z
N GLU A 1 20.66 17.93 -3.93
CA GLU A 1 20.02 18.71 -5.01
C GLU A 1 18.61 19.00 -4.53
N LYS A 2 18.27 20.31 -4.41
CA LYS A 2 16.88 20.71 -4.13
C LYS A 2 16.10 20.42 -5.40
N GLU A 3 15.15 19.51 -5.37
CA GLU A 3 14.11 19.42 -6.39
C GLU A 3 13.35 20.74 -6.36
N ASN A 4 13.63 21.60 -7.34
CA ASN A 4 12.81 22.77 -7.58
C ASN A 4 11.55 22.29 -8.28
N ASN A 5 10.46 22.13 -7.55
CA ASN A 5 9.15 21.90 -8.13
C ASN A 5 8.70 23.19 -8.82
N PHE A 6 8.59 23.15 -10.14
CA PHE A 6 8.02 24.24 -10.94
C PHE A 6 6.55 23.96 -11.17
N ASP A 7 5.70 24.96 -10.99
CA ASP A 7 4.26 24.85 -11.26
C ASP A 7 3.91 25.10 -12.73
N LEU A 8 4.82 25.77 -13.47
CA LEU A 8 4.65 26.08 -14.89
C LEU A 8 6.00 26.50 -15.50
N VAL A 9 6.21 26.22 -16.77
CA VAL A 9 7.38 26.63 -17.55
C VAL A 9 6.98 27.61 -18.66
N LEU A 10 7.66 28.77 -18.69
CA LEU A 10 7.66 29.67 -19.85
C LEU A 10 8.90 29.36 -20.68
N LEU A 11 8.75 28.95 -21.93
CA LEU A 11 9.81 28.43 -22.75
C LEU A 11 9.93 29.22 -24.07
N ASP A 12 11.03 29.93 -24.23
CA ASP A 12 11.29 30.59 -25.50
C ASP A 12 11.60 29.58 -26.60
N VAL A 13 10.96 29.68 -27.73
CA VAL A 13 11.20 28.80 -28.88
C VAL A 13 12.58 29.06 -29.49
N MET A 14 13.03 30.33 -29.53
CA MET A 14 14.27 30.75 -30.18
C MET A 14 15.40 30.85 -29.15
N MET A 15 15.98 29.77 -28.75
CA MET A 15 17.12 29.74 -27.86
C MET A 15 18.41 29.28 -28.58
N PRO A 16 19.62 29.80 -28.19
CA PRO A 16 20.87 29.34 -28.76
C PRO A 16 21.17 27.91 -28.32
N ARG A 17 21.75 27.11 -29.22
CA ARG A 17 22.19 25.71 -29.02
C ARG A 17 21.06 24.65 -28.99
N MET A 18 19.93 24.91 -28.35
CA MET A 18 18.81 23.99 -28.25
C MET A 18 17.51 24.77 -28.40
N SER A 19 16.62 24.34 -29.28
CA SER A 19 15.33 25.00 -29.47
C SER A 19 14.38 24.73 -28.31
N GLY A 20 13.42 25.63 -28.07
CA GLY A 20 12.37 25.39 -27.07
C GLY A 20 11.58 24.12 -27.34
N TYR A 21 11.40 23.70 -28.58
CA TYR A 21 10.74 22.44 -28.94
C TYR A 21 11.50 21.23 -28.40
N GLN A 22 12.82 21.18 -28.58
CA GLN A 22 13.67 20.10 -28.07
C GLN A 22 13.67 20.04 -26.53
N VAL A 23 13.65 21.21 -25.87
CA VAL A 23 13.53 21.26 -24.41
C VAL A 23 12.17 20.75 -23.96
N CYS A 24 11.08 21.12 -24.66
CA CYS A 24 9.73 20.63 -24.37
C CYS A 24 9.66 19.10 -24.50
N GLU A 25 10.14 18.53 -25.58
CA GLU A 25 10.21 17.08 -25.78
C GLU A 25 10.94 16.38 -24.62
N THR A 26 12.12 16.91 -24.23
CA THR A 26 12.89 16.36 -23.10
C THR A 26 12.12 16.43 -21.78
N ILE A 27 11.37 17.52 -21.54
CA ILE A 27 10.53 17.63 -20.34
C ILE A 27 9.38 16.60 -20.41
N ARG A 28 8.80 16.40 -21.60
CA ARG A 28 7.69 15.46 -21.81
C ARG A 28 8.06 13.98 -21.69
N GLU A 29 9.36 13.65 -21.75
CA GLU A 29 9.84 12.31 -21.38
C GLU A 29 9.60 11.97 -19.89
N LYS A 30 9.48 13.00 -19.03
CA LYS A 30 9.38 12.85 -17.57
C LYS A 30 8.09 13.38 -16.96
N HIS A 31 7.47 14.38 -17.59
CA HIS A 31 6.30 15.10 -17.06
C HIS A 31 5.21 15.19 -18.10
N LEU A 32 3.99 14.80 -17.73
CA LEU A 32 2.81 14.94 -18.56
C LEU A 32 2.38 16.42 -18.67
N PRO A 33 1.63 16.81 -19.71
CA PRO A 33 1.14 18.20 -19.87
C PRO A 33 0.29 18.71 -18.70
N ASN A 34 -0.42 17.84 -18.00
CA ASN A 34 -1.20 18.15 -16.80
C ASN A 34 -0.38 18.27 -15.51
N GLU A 35 0.82 17.63 -15.45
CA GLU A 35 1.73 17.71 -14.32
C GLU A 35 2.61 18.95 -14.34
N LEU A 36 3.09 19.33 -15.51
CA LEU A 36 3.92 20.53 -15.68
C LEU A 36 3.52 21.28 -16.95
N PRO A 37 2.63 22.28 -16.86
CA PRO A 37 2.23 23.11 -17.99
C PRO A 37 3.42 23.85 -18.60
N ILE A 38 3.51 23.84 -19.93
CA ILE A 38 4.52 24.59 -20.70
C ILE A 38 3.81 25.56 -21.64
N ILE A 39 4.12 26.85 -21.50
CA ILE A 39 3.70 27.90 -22.43
C ILE A 39 4.91 28.28 -23.28
N MET A 40 4.82 28.05 -24.59
CA MET A 40 5.85 28.46 -25.54
C MET A 40 5.76 29.92 -25.82
N VAL A 41 6.89 30.62 -25.78
CA VAL A 41 7.00 32.02 -26.14
C VAL A 41 7.72 32.11 -27.49
N THR A 42 7.08 32.72 -28.52
CA THR A 42 7.59 32.69 -29.89
C THR A 42 7.49 34.03 -30.58
N ALA A 43 8.44 34.34 -31.42
CA ALA A 43 8.34 35.45 -32.37
C ALA A 43 7.65 35.07 -33.71
N LYS A 44 7.34 33.76 -33.88
CA LYS A 44 6.74 33.24 -35.11
C LYS A 44 5.22 33.15 -34.98
N ASN A 45 4.51 33.72 -35.90
CA ASN A 45 3.04 33.76 -35.95
C ASN A 45 2.45 32.83 -37.03
N GLN A 46 3.24 31.93 -37.62
CA GLN A 46 2.70 31.04 -38.65
C GLN A 46 1.98 29.85 -38.04
N VAL A 47 0.83 29.49 -38.60
CA VAL A 47 -0.01 28.37 -38.13
C VAL A 47 0.77 27.05 -38.07
N ARG A 48 1.75 26.84 -38.99
CA ARG A 48 2.61 25.66 -39.01
C ARG A 48 3.47 25.53 -37.74
N ASP A 49 4.06 26.64 -37.28
CA ASP A 49 4.89 26.63 -36.06
C ASP A 49 4.05 26.36 -34.82
N LEU A 50 2.79 26.80 -34.77
CA LEU A 50 1.84 26.51 -33.71
C LEU A 50 1.48 25.01 -33.65
N VAL A 51 1.18 24.43 -34.83
CA VAL A 51 0.85 22.97 -34.91
C VAL A 51 2.05 22.09 -34.51
N GLU A 52 3.26 22.46 -34.99
CA GLU A 52 4.49 21.74 -34.61
C GLU A 52 4.68 21.73 -33.09
N GLY A 53 4.46 22.85 -32.47
CA GLY A 53 4.65 22.97 -31.04
C GLY A 53 3.59 22.28 -30.20
N PHE A 54 2.32 22.27 -30.60
CA PHE A 54 1.33 21.45 -29.92
C PHE A 54 1.67 19.98 -30.03
N ASN A 55 2.27 19.53 -31.14
CA ASN A 55 2.72 18.17 -31.34
C ASN A 55 3.90 17.81 -30.42
N THR A 56 4.71 18.78 -29.97
CA THR A 56 5.78 18.57 -28.97
C THR A 56 5.27 18.52 -27.53
N GLY A 57 3.95 18.69 -27.33
CA GLY A 57 3.31 18.60 -26.02
C GLY A 57 3.27 19.90 -25.22
N ALA A 58 3.44 21.07 -25.86
CA ALA A 58 3.19 22.35 -25.20
C ALA A 58 1.70 22.54 -24.88
N ASN A 59 1.41 23.23 -23.76
CA ASN A 59 0.04 23.51 -23.33
C ASN A 59 -0.54 24.77 -23.99
N ASP A 60 0.30 25.75 -24.30
CA ASP A 60 -0.13 27.00 -24.90
C ASP A 60 1.04 27.74 -25.59
N TYR A 61 0.68 28.79 -26.34
CA TYR A 61 1.61 29.64 -27.07
C TYR A 61 1.33 31.13 -26.80
N LEU A 62 2.41 31.91 -26.69
CA LEU A 62 2.40 33.33 -26.50
C LEU A 62 3.31 33.98 -27.55
N ALA A 63 2.69 34.75 -28.50
CA ALA A 63 3.42 35.42 -29.57
C ALA A 63 4.04 36.72 -29.08
N LYS A 64 5.31 36.98 -29.41
CA LYS A 64 6.00 38.25 -29.19
C LYS A 64 5.66 39.24 -30.32
N PRO A 65 5.38 40.55 -30.01
CA PRO A 65 5.28 41.16 -28.70
C PRO A 65 3.95 40.85 -28.02
N PHE A 66 3.95 40.57 -26.71
CA PHE A 66 2.75 40.35 -25.91
C PHE A 66 2.61 41.40 -24.80
N SER A 67 1.39 41.61 -24.35
CA SER A 67 1.12 42.48 -23.21
C SER A 67 1.28 41.74 -21.89
N LYS A 68 1.51 42.48 -20.81
CA LYS A 68 1.54 41.92 -19.45
C LYS A 68 0.22 41.20 -19.12
N ASP A 69 -0.89 41.79 -19.52
CA ASP A 69 -2.23 41.29 -19.21
C ASP A 69 -2.53 39.98 -19.96
N GLU A 70 -2.07 39.85 -21.20
CA GLU A 70 -2.17 38.59 -21.95
C GLU A 70 -1.35 37.48 -21.31
N LEU A 71 -0.10 37.78 -20.95
CA LEU A 71 0.76 36.78 -20.24
C LEU A 71 0.10 36.34 -18.94
N LEU A 72 -0.34 37.27 -18.10
CA LEU A 72 -0.97 36.95 -16.81
C LEU A 72 -2.27 36.16 -16.99
N ALA A 73 -3.08 36.45 -17.98
CA ALA A 73 -4.32 35.73 -18.27
C ALA A 73 -4.02 34.25 -18.59
N ARG A 74 -3.04 33.99 -19.48
CA ARG A 74 -2.62 32.61 -19.84
C ARG A 74 -2.01 31.87 -18.67
N LEU A 75 -1.10 32.50 -17.91
CA LEU A 75 -0.52 31.94 -16.72
C LEU A 75 -1.59 31.52 -15.70
N ASN A 76 -2.53 32.41 -15.39
CA ASN A 76 -3.61 32.11 -14.45
C ASN A 76 -4.48 30.95 -14.92
N THR A 77 -4.79 30.87 -16.22
CA THR A 77 -5.57 29.77 -16.78
C THR A 77 -4.87 28.43 -16.58
N HIS A 78 -3.59 28.33 -16.95
CA HIS A 78 -2.86 27.10 -16.85
C HIS A 78 -2.51 26.71 -15.41
N LEU A 79 -2.21 27.68 -14.53
CA LEU A 79 -2.01 27.44 -13.11
C LEU A 79 -3.29 26.95 -12.42
N ASN A 80 -4.46 27.53 -12.76
CA ASN A 80 -5.74 27.07 -12.23
C ASN A 80 -6.05 25.64 -12.68
N LEU A 81 -5.85 25.32 -13.97
CA LEU A 81 -6.02 23.95 -14.48
C LEU A 81 -5.07 22.96 -13.80
N HIS A 82 -3.82 23.36 -13.60
CA HIS A 82 -2.85 22.55 -12.88
C HIS A 82 -3.27 22.30 -11.42
N GLN A 83 -3.74 23.34 -10.71
CA GLN A 83 -4.24 23.20 -9.34
C GLN A 83 -5.47 22.30 -9.26
N ILE A 84 -6.41 22.40 -10.23
CA ILE A 84 -7.57 21.51 -10.31
C ILE A 84 -7.11 20.06 -10.50
N ASN A 85 -6.17 19.80 -11.42
CA ASN A 85 -5.62 18.48 -11.65
C ASN A 85 -4.92 17.91 -10.40
N GLN A 86 -4.09 18.72 -9.74
CA GLN A 86 -3.46 18.31 -8.47
C GLN A 86 -4.47 18.03 -7.34
N ALA A 87 -5.54 18.83 -7.27
CA ALA A 87 -6.60 18.58 -6.29
C ALA A 87 -7.33 17.27 -6.59
N THR A 88 -7.61 17.00 -7.86
CA THR A 88 -8.35 15.80 -8.30
C THR A 88 -7.53 14.52 -8.11
N SER A 89 -6.21 14.56 -8.37
CA SER A 89 -5.32 13.39 -8.18
C SER A 89 -5.20 12.94 -6.72
N ARG A 90 -5.56 13.82 -5.77
CA ARG A 90 -5.66 13.43 -4.34
C ARG A 90 -6.86 12.55 -4.03
N PHE A 91 -7.90 12.57 -4.87
CA PHE A 91 -9.12 11.77 -4.70
C PHE A 91 -9.12 10.51 -5.56
N VAL A 92 -8.53 10.59 -6.76
CA VAL A 92 -8.37 9.43 -7.65
C VAL A 92 -6.89 9.30 -7.99
N PRO A 93 -6.21 8.26 -7.47
CA PRO A 93 -4.78 8.05 -7.73
C PRO A 93 -4.49 7.94 -9.24
N GLU A 94 -3.41 8.55 -9.71
CA GLU A 94 -3.02 8.49 -11.12
C GLU A 94 -2.73 7.06 -11.57
N GLU A 95 -2.17 6.25 -10.69
CA GLU A 95 -1.93 4.82 -10.94
C GLU A 95 -3.23 4.06 -11.20
N PHE A 96 -4.34 4.47 -10.56
CA PHE A 96 -5.65 3.91 -10.83
C PHE A 96 -6.14 4.30 -12.24
N ILE A 97 -6.00 5.58 -12.63
CA ILE A 97 -6.35 6.10 -13.96
C ILE A 97 -5.56 5.38 -15.05
N GLN A 98 -4.24 5.25 -14.86
CA GLN A 98 -3.34 4.55 -15.78
C GLN A 98 -3.69 3.07 -15.92
N THR A 99 -4.13 2.43 -14.83
CA THR A 99 -4.56 1.02 -14.84
C THR A 99 -5.79 0.80 -15.71
N LEU A 100 -6.70 1.79 -15.78
CA LEU A 100 -7.83 1.79 -16.71
C LEU A 100 -7.44 2.06 -18.17
N GLY A 101 -6.14 2.28 -18.46
CA GLY A 101 -5.65 2.63 -19.80
C GLY A 101 -5.96 4.07 -20.20
N LYS A 102 -6.21 4.94 -19.24
CA LYS A 102 -6.51 6.36 -19.46
C LYS A 102 -5.31 7.23 -19.08
N SER A 103 -5.16 8.39 -19.71
CA SER A 103 -4.08 9.33 -19.45
C SER A 103 -4.46 10.44 -18.47
N ASN A 104 -5.75 10.66 -18.25
CA ASN A 104 -6.25 11.67 -17.31
C ASN A 104 -7.68 11.36 -16.86
N ILE A 105 -8.13 12.05 -15.81
CA ILE A 105 -9.45 11.85 -15.19
C ILE A 105 -10.62 12.20 -16.13
N THR A 106 -10.43 13.11 -17.09
CA THR A 106 -11.49 13.52 -18.02
C THR A 106 -11.87 12.44 -19.03
N GLN A 107 -11.04 11.40 -19.17
CA GLN A 107 -11.29 10.25 -20.04
C GLN A 107 -12.02 9.09 -19.32
N ILE A 108 -12.25 9.25 -18.03
CA ILE A 108 -12.92 8.25 -17.22
C ILE A 108 -14.43 8.37 -17.40
N HIS A 109 -15.09 7.25 -17.61
CA HIS A 109 -16.54 7.15 -17.74
C HIS A 109 -17.09 6.10 -16.79
N LEU A 110 -18.34 6.27 -16.40
CA LEU A 110 -19.07 5.27 -15.61
C LEU A 110 -19.08 3.93 -16.34
N GLY A 111 -18.70 2.86 -15.63
CA GLY A 111 -18.60 1.52 -16.17
C GLY A 111 -17.22 1.16 -16.78
N ASP A 112 -16.30 2.12 -16.90
CA ASP A 112 -14.91 1.79 -17.26
C ASP A 112 -14.36 0.80 -16.23
N ASN A 113 -13.78 -0.30 -16.70
CA ASN A 113 -13.19 -1.32 -15.84
C ASN A 113 -12.03 -2.04 -16.51
N THR A 114 -11.21 -2.68 -15.70
CA THR A 114 -10.11 -3.53 -16.16
C THR A 114 -9.88 -4.69 -15.21
N PHE A 115 -9.54 -5.84 -15.78
CA PHE A 115 -9.11 -7.02 -15.02
C PHE A 115 -7.60 -7.00 -14.87
N ARG A 116 -7.09 -7.17 -13.63
CA ARG A 116 -5.66 -7.21 -13.32
C ARG A 116 -5.37 -8.22 -12.22
N GLU A 117 -4.15 -8.71 -12.25
CA GLU A 117 -3.58 -9.47 -11.15
C GLU A 117 -2.70 -8.52 -10.33
N VAL A 118 -3.03 -8.33 -9.05
CA VAL A 118 -2.36 -7.36 -8.16
C VAL A 118 -2.23 -7.93 -6.76
N THR A 119 -1.34 -7.33 -5.98
CA THR A 119 -1.30 -7.57 -4.53
C THR A 119 -2.14 -6.51 -3.83
N VAL A 120 -3.13 -6.97 -3.08
CA VAL A 120 -3.93 -6.15 -2.18
C VAL A 120 -3.30 -6.20 -0.80
N PHE A 121 -3.11 -5.04 -0.22
CA PHE A 121 -2.53 -4.82 1.10
C PHE A 121 -3.54 -4.11 2.00
N PHE A 122 -3.68 -4.60 3.21
CA PHE A 122 -4.40 -3.93 4.29
C PHE A 122 -3.48 -3.71 5.49
N SER A 123 -3.65 -2.57 6.15
CA SER A 123 -3.10 -2.33 7.48
C SER A 123 -4.13 -1.69 8.39
N ASP A 124 -4.07 -2.00 9.69
CA ASP A 124 -4.99 -1.46 10.70
C ASP A 124 -4.28 -1.25 12.04
N ILE A 125 -4.67 -0.20 12.80
CA ILE A 125 -4.08 0.11 14.10
C ILE A 125 -4.76 -0.73 15.19
N ARG A 126 -4.01 -1.57 15.86
CA ARG A 126 -4.55 -2.44 16.91
C ARG A 126 -5.04 -1.64 18.11
N GLY A 127 -6.29 -1.92 18.50
CA GLY A 127 -6.91 -1.25 19.63
C GLY A 127 -7.24 0.21 19.37
N TYR A 128 -7.37 0.61 18.10
CA TYR A 128 -7.69 1.98 17.73
C TYR A 128 -8.98 2.50 18.37
N THR A 129 -10.05 1.72 18.44
CA THR A 129 -11.30 2.12 19.08
C THR A 129 -11.06 2.62 20.51
N THR A 130 -10.34 1.83 21.32
CA THR A 130 -10.00 2.22 22.69
C THR A 130 -9.06 3.45 22.74
N LEU A 131 -8.14 3.56 21.78
CA LEU A 131 -7.28 4.72 21.67
C LEU A 131 -8.06 5.98 21.32
N ALA A 132 -9.02 5.88 20.41
CA ALA A 132 -9.87 6.97 19.93
C ALA A 132 -10.88 7.45 21.00
N GLU A 133 -11.39 6.55 21.83
CA GLU A 133 -12.27 6.91 22.97
C GLU A 133 -11.63 7.89 23.94
N GLY A 134 -10.30 7.90 24.04
CA GLY A 134 -9.54 8.85 24.87
C GLY A 134 -9.22 10.19 24.19
N MET A 135 -9.66 10.42 22.94
CA MET A 135 -9.38 11.62 22.16
C MET A 135 -10.65 12.41 21.87
N ILE A 136 -10.55 13.73 21.80
CA ILE A 136 -11.62 14.52 21.20
C ILE A 136 -11.63 14.30 19.67
N PRO A 137 -12.78 14.49 18.98
CA PRO A 137 -12.90 14.18 17.54
C PRO A 137 -11.85 14.84 16.66
N GLU A 138 -11.47 16.08 16.97
CA GLU A 138 -10.46 16.84 16.24
C GLU A 138 -9.05 16.25 16.42
N GLU A 139 -8.68 15.86 17.64
CA GLU A 139 -7.41 15.17 17.91
C GLU A 139 -7.34 13.82 17.22
N ASN A 140 -8.44 13.08 17.20
CA ASN A 140 -8.53 11.80 16.49
C ASN A 140 -8.33 11.99 14.98
N PHE A 141 -8.97 13.00 14.38
CA PHE A 141 -8.77 13.34 12.98
C PHE A 141 -7.31 13.70 12.66
N HIS A 142 -6.67 14.50 13.48
CA HIS A 142 -5.25 14.83 13.34
C HIS A 142 -4.34 13.60 13.51
N PHE A 143 -4.69 12.71 14.42
CA PHE A 143 -3.94 11.47 14.63
C PHE A 143 -3.98 10.55 13.39
N VAL A 144 -5.17 10.32 12.83
CA VAL A 144 -5.33 9.50 11.60
C VAL A 144 -4.56 10.12 10.44
N ASN A 145 -4.67 11.43 10.24
CA ASN A 145 -3.90 12.13 9.20
C ASN A 145 -2.39 12.04 9.41
N ALA A 146 -1.92 12.14 10.65
CA ALA A 146 -0.50 12.01 10.96
C ALA A 146 0.02 10.59 10.70
N TYR A 147 -0.80 9.57 10.90
CA TYR A 147 -0.51 8.19 10.53
C TYR A 147 -0.47 8.01 9.01
N ALA A 148 -1.51 8.45 8.30
CA ALA A 148 -1.60 8.38 6.84
C ALA A 148 -0.41 9.08 6.15
N ASN A 149 -0.04 10.27 6.61
CA ASN A 149 1.10 11.05 6.09
C ASN A 149 2.46 10.38 6.29
N ARG A 150 2.58 9.44 7.22
CA ARG A 150 3.81 8.64 7.40
C ARG A 150 3.82 7.41 6.52
N MET A 151 2.68 6.74 6.39
CA MET A 151 2.57 5.45 5.72
C MET A 151 2.46 5.59 4.19
N GLY A 152 1.71 6.59 3.72
CA GLY A 152 1.49 6.81 2.28
C GLY A 152 2.78 6.95 1.46
N PRO A 153 3.73 7.79 1.84
CA PRO A 153 5.01 7.92 1.13
C PRO A 153 5.82 6.61 1.06
N ILE A 154 5.76 5.78 2.11
CA ILE A 154 6.46 4.48 2.12
C ILE A 154 5.84 3.54 1.10
N ILE A 155 4.51 3.48 1.02
CA ILE A 155 3.79 2.69 0.02
C ILE A 155 4.21 3.11 -1.39
N GLN A 156 4.23 4.44 -1.67
CA GLN A 156 4.63 4.98 -2.97
C GLN A 156 6.10 4.70 -3.31
N GLN A 157 7.03 4.85 -2.37
CA GLN A 157 8.45 4.52 -2.56
C GLN A 157 8.66 3.06 -2.96
N HIS A 158 7.77 2.16 -2.52
CA HIS A 158 7.78 0.74 -2.90
C HIS A 158 6.83 0.43 -4.07
N LYS A 159 6.50 1.41 -4.90
CA LYS A 159 5.72 1.26 -6.15
C LYS A 159 4.28 0.77 -5.93
N GLY A 160 3.74 0.97 -4.74
CA GLY A 160 2.32 0.82 -4.43
C GLY A 160 1.61 2.16 -4.45
N PHE A 161 0.31 2.14 -4.44
CA PHE A 161 -0.50 3.33 -4.21
C PHE A 161 -1.63 3.04 -3.22
N VAL A 162 -2.01 4.05 -2.45
CA VAL A 162 -3.13 3.96 -1.54
C VAL A 162 -4.41 4.10 -2.35
N ASN A 163 -5.25 3.07 -2.32
CA ASN A 163 -6.55 3.11 -2.96
C ASN A 163 -7.60 3.78 -2.07
N GLN A 164 -7.56 3.50 -0.78
CA GLN A 164 -8.53 4.03 0.18
C GLN A 164 -7.97 4.06 1.60
N TYR A 165 -8.32 5.12 2.34
CA TYR A 165 -8.18 5.20 3.79
C TYR A 165 -9.51 4.79 4.44
N LEU A 166 -9.47 3.82 5.34
CA LEU A 166 -10.62 3.20 6.00
C LEU A 166 -10.60 3.52 7.50
N GLY A 167 -10.81 4.80 7.85
CA GLY A 167 -10.58 5.25 9.21
C GLY A 167 -9.09 5.22 9.55
N ASP A 168 -8.70 4.38 10.49
CA ASP A 168 -7.31 4.10 10.87
C ASP A 168 -6.63 3.04 9.98
N GLY A 169 -7.41 2.38 9.13
CA GLY A 169 -6.92 1.38 8.18
C GLY A 169 -6.49 1.99 6.84
N ILE A 170 -5.57 1.31 6.16
CA ILE A 170 -5.11 1.65 4.82
C ILE A 170 -5.31 0.44 3.91
N MET A 171 -5.97 0.66 2.78
CA MET A 171 -6.01 -0.27 1.67
C MET A 171 -5.10 0.25 0.55
N ALA A 172 -4.09 -0.53 0.17
CA ALA A 172 -3.15 -0.20 -0.89
C ALA A 172 -3.03 -1.33 -1.92
N LEU A 173 -2.60 -0.98 -3.11
CA LEU A 173 -2.41 -1.89 -4.22
C LEU A 173 -0.98 -1.84 -4.73
N PHE A 174 -0.42 -3.02 -5.06
CA PHE A 174 0.89 -3.18 -5.67
C PHE A 174 0.73 -3.99 -6.95
N GLN A 175 0.95 -3.32 -8.09
CA GLN A 175 0.67 -3.88 -9.41
C GLN A 175 1.89 -4.56 -10.04
N LYS A 176 3.11 -4.19 -9.64
CA LYS A 176 4.35 -4.64 -10.29
C LYS A 176 4.87 -5.95 -9.73
N SER A 177 4.96 -6.04 -8.42
CA SER A 177 5.48 -7.24 -7.74
C SER A 177 4.87 -7.39 -6.35
N PRO A 178 4.40 -8.57 -5.95
CA PRO A 178 3.99 -8.82 -4.57
C PRO A 178 5.11 -8.60 -3.54
N ALA A 179 6.36 -8.81 -3.91
CA ALA A 179 7.52 -8.54 -3.05
C ALA A 179 7.65 -7.06 -2.66
N ASP A 180 7.21 -6.13 -3.54
CA ASP A 180 7.21 -4.71 -3.21
C ASP A 180 6.25 -4.40 -2.04
N ALA A 181 5.11 -5.09 -1.94
CA ALA A 181 4.18 -4.98 -0.81
C ALA A 181 4.80 -5.48 0.52
N VAL A 182 5.56 -6.57 0.46
CA VAL A 182 6.27 -7.11 1.63
C VAL A 182 7.36 -6.14 2.10
N ARG A 183 8.16 -5.61 1.18
CA ARG A 183 9.19 -4.61 1.50
C ARG A 183 8.58 -3.32 2.07
N ALA A 184 7.46 -2.86 1.49
CA ALA A 184 6.71 -1.72 2.03
C ALA A 184 6.26 -1.98 3.48
N SER A 185 5.68 -3.15 3.75
CA SER A 185 5.20 -3.50 5.10
C SER A 185 6.33 -3.55 6.14
N ILE A 186 7.51 -4.06 5.77
CA ILE A 186 8.70 -4.08 6.63
C ILE A 186 9.17 -2.64 6.92
N ALA A 187 9.22 -1.79 5.89
CA ALA A 187 9.59 -0.38 6.04
C ALA A 187 8.56 0.41 6.87
N MET A 188 7.27 0.14 6.70
CA MET A 188 6.21 0.72 7.52
C MET A 188 6.35 0.31 8.99
N GLN A 189 6.64 -0.95 9.29
CA GLN A 189 6.89 -1.40 10.67
C GLN A 189 8.13 -0.71 11.28
N ALA A 190 9.18 -0.47 10.49
CA ALA A 190 10.35 0.29 10.93
C ALA A 190 10.00 1.75 11.27
N GLU A 191 9.18 2.41 10.44
CA GLU A 191 8.70 3.79 10.72
C GLU A 191 7.79 3.82 11.95
N ILE A 192 6.93 2.83 12.15
CA ILE A 192 6.09 2.72 13.36
C ILE A 192 6.96 2.59 14.61
N ARG A 193 8.02 1.79 14.58
CA ARG A 193 8.99 1.71 15.68
C ARG A 193 9.66 3.05 15.96
N SER A 194 10.10 3.75 14.91
CA SER A 194 10.67 5.10 15.03
C SER A 194 9.66 6.11 15.60
N TYR A 195 8.43 6.05 15.15
CA TYR A 195 7.35 6.91 15.66
C TYR A 195 7.04 6.60 17.12
N ASN A 196 7.05 5.34 17.52
CA ASN A 196 6.83 4.94 18.93
C ASN A 196 7.91 5.49 19.88
N ILE A 197 9.15 5.65 19.43
CA ILE A 197 10.19 6.32 20.23
C ILE A 197 9.81 7.78 20.51
N LYS A 198 9.24 8.48 19.53
CA LYS A 198 8.75 9.86 19.71
C LYS A 198 7.53 9.89 20.63
N ARG A 199 6.57 8.96 20.43
CA ARG A 199 5.38 8.84 21.28
C ARG A 199 5.73 8.57 22.74
N ALA A 200 6.73 7.74 23.01
CA ALA A 200 7.19 7.45 24.35
C ALA A 200 7.73 8.70 25.08
N LYS A 201 8.45 9.59 24.36
CA LYS A 201 8.89 10.88 24.91
C LYS A 201 7.72 11.76 25.35
N ASP A 202 6.62 11.69 24.62
CA ASP A 202 5.37 12.41 24.89
C ASP A 202 4.44 11.63 25.85
N ARG A 203 4.91 10.53 26.45
CA ARG A 203 4.15 9.65 27.35
C ARG A 203 2.88 9.09 26.70
N ARG A 204 2.87 8.91 25.38
CA ARG A 204 1.74 8.36 24.63
C ARG A 204 1.90 6.84 24.46
N ILE A 205 0.78 6.14 24.41
CA ILE A 205 0.74 4.68 24.18
C ILE A 205 1.38 4.33 22.84
N PRO A 206 2.28 3.32 22.78
CA PRO A 206 2.88 2.89 21.52
C PRO A 206 1.84 2.30 20.56
N LEU A 207 1.98 2.59 19.28
CA LEU A 207 1.13 2.01 18.25
C LEU A 207 1.60 0.61 17.88
N LYS A 208 0.63 -0.28 17.67
CA LYS A 208 0.82 -1.57 17.05
C LYS A 208 -0.05 -1.62 15.80
N VAL A 209 0.50 -2.08 14.68
CA VAL A 209 -0.21 -2.13 13.40
C VAL A 209 -0.11 -3.55 12.85
N GLY A 210 -1.26 -4.14 12.52
CA GLY A 210 -1.36 -5.37 11.77
C GLY A 210 -1.32 -5.08 10.27
N MET A 211 -0.67 -5.96 9.49
CA MET A 211 -0.59 -5.83 8.04
C MET A 211 -0.84 -7.18 7.39
N GLY A 212 -1.81 -7.24 6.47
CA GLY A 212 -2.16 -8.45 5.73
C GLY A 212 -2.14 -8.22 4.24
N MET A 213 -1.68 -9.21 3.46
CA MET A 213 -1.66 -9.08 2.01
C MET A 213 -1.87 -10.39 1.27
N HIS A 214 -2.55 -10.26 0.14
CA HIS A 214 -2.84 -11.38 -0.76
C HIS A 214 -2.67 -10.94 -2.21
N ALA A 215 -2.12 -11.81 -3.05
CA ALA A 215 -1.99 -11.59 -4.49
C ALA A 215 -3.01 -12.43 -5.24
N GLY A 216 -3.68 -11.81 -6.20
CA GLY A 216 -4.66 -12.50 -7.03
C GLY A 216 -5.39 -11.55 -7.97
N PRO A 217 -6.36 -12.09 -8.74
CA PRO A 217 -7.12 -11.35 -9.72
C PRO A 217 -8.15 -10.42 -9.07
N LEU A 218 -8.34 -9.25 -9.68
CA LEU A 218 -9.41 -8.33 -9.33
C LEU A 218 -9.89 -7.51 -10.53
N VAL A 219 -11.08 -6.95 -10.41
CA VAL A 219 -11.62 -5.95 -11.33
C VAL A 219 -11.53 -4.58 -10.65
N MET A 220 -10.85 -3.65 -11.30
CA MET A 220 -10.84 -2.24 -10.93
C MET A 220 -11.72 -1.47 -11.90
N GLY A 221 -12.50 -0.53 -11.42
CA GLY A 221 -13.37 0.23 -12.31
C GLY A 221 -14.08 1.39 -11.62
N ILE A 222 -14.96 2.03 -12.39
CA ILE A 222 -15.78 3.15 -11.94
C ILE A 222 -17.21 2.69 -11.79
N ILE A 223 -17.76 2.85 -10.61
CA ILE A 223 -19.16 2.54 -10.30
C ILE A 223 -19.88 3.80 -9.82
N GLY A 224 -21.18 3.81 -9.89
CA GLY A 224 -22.01 4.90 -9.40
C GLY A 224 -23.18 5.23 -10.32
N ASP A 225 -23.56 6.49 -10.31
CA ASP A 225 -24.63 7.03 -11.14
C ASP A 225 -24.16 8.30 -11.90
N GLN A 226 -25.08 9.00 -12.57
CA GLN A 226 -24.76 10.20 -13.34
C GLN A 226 -24.33 11.40 -12.47
N GLN A 227 -24.66 11.39 -11.18
CA GLN A 227 -24.34 12.49 -10.26
C GLN A 227 -23.10 12.20 -9.42
N ARG A 228 -22.86 10.91 -9.11
CA ARG A 228 -21.74 10.48 -8.29
C ARG A 228 -21.13 9.18 -8.81
N SER A 229 -19.83 9.24 -9.05
CA SER A 229 -19.03 8.06 -9.40
C SER A 229 -17.92 7.89 -8.37
N ASP A 230 -17.57 6.62 -8.14
CA ASP A 230 -16.53 6.24 -7.20
C ASP A 230 -15.61 5.19 -7.82
N THR A 231 -14.36 5.14 -7.35
CA THR A 231 -13.45 4.06 -7.71
C THR A 231 -13.86 2.79 -6.98
N ALA A 232 -13.94 1.68 -7.68
CA ALA A 232 -14.30 0.41 -7.09
C ALA A 232 -13.31 -0.69 -7.42
N ILE A 233 -13.09 -1.55 -6.43
CA ILE A 233 -12.32 -2.78 -6.59
C ILE A 233 -13.22 -3.92 -6.14
N ILE A 234 -13.52 -4.81 -7.08
CA ILE A 234 -14.40 -5.95 -6.83
C ILE A 234 -13.59 -7.23 -6.99
N SER A 235 -13.36 -7.92 -5.89
CA SER A 235 -12.68 -9.21 -5.90
C SER A 235 -12.73 -9.90 -4.56
N ASP A 236 -12.69 -11.21 -4.61
CA ASP A 236 -12.42 -12.06 -3.47
C ASP A 236 -10.97 -11.89 -2.93
N THR A 237 -10.02 -11.47 -3.78
CA THR A 237 -8.65 -11.10 -3.39
C THR A 237 -8.64 -10.01 -2.32
N VAL A 238 -9.52 -9.01 -2.43
CA VAL A 238 -9.68 -7.93 -1.44
C VAL A 238 -10.12 -8.47 -0.09
N ASN A 239 -11.16 -9.31 -0.10
CA ASN A 239 -11.68 -9.92 1.13
C ASN A 239 -10.65 -10.83 1.80
N THR A 240 -9.88 -11.57 0.99
CA THR A 240 -8.82 -12.44 1.50
C THR A 240 -7.72 -11.61 2.18
N ALA A 241 -7.24 -10.54 1.55
CA ALA A 241 -6.22 -9.66 2.12
C ALA A 241 -6.70 -8.99 3.43
N ALA A 242 -7.93 -8.50 3.48
CA ALA A 242 -8.53 -7.93 4.69
C ALA A 242 -8.60 -8.95 5.84
N ARG A 243 -8.96 -10.21 5.54
CA ARG A 243 -8.98 -11.27 6.56
C ARG A 243 -7.59 -11.61 7.05
N LEU A 244 -6.57 -11.63 6.17
CA LEU A 244 -5.19 -11.87 6.58
C LEU A 244 -4.67 -10.76 7.50
N GLU A 245 -5.08 -9.51 7.26
CA GLU A 245 -4.80 -8.43 8.21
C GLU A 245 -5.43 -8.75 9.58
N GLY A 246 -6.72 -9.08 9.63
CA GLY A 246 -7.40 -9.46 10.86
C GLY A 246 -6.73 -10.63 11.60
N LEU A 247 -6.18 -11.62 10.89
CA LEU A 247 -5.45 -12.73 11.49
C LEU A 247 -4.19 -12.29 12.25
N THR A 248 -3.60 -11.17 11.90
CA THR A 248 -2.42 -10.64 12.60
C THR A 248 -2.67 -10.43 14.08
N LYS A 249 -3.91 -10.09 14.47
CA LYS A 249 -4.32 -9.93 15.86
C LYS A 249 -4.34 -11.27 16.60
N TYR A 250 -4.86 -12.33 15.96
CA TYR A 250 -4.99 -13.65 16.56
C TYR A 250 -3.63 -14.31 16.73
N TYR A 251 -2.83 -14.29 15.68
CA TYR A 251 -1.48 -14.88 15.71
C TYR A 251 -0.47 -14.04 16.50
N GLY A 252 -0.79 -12.77 16.81
CA GLY A 252 0.18 -11.86 17.41
C GLY A 252 1.35 -11.53 16.49
N ALA A 253 1.17 -11.70 15.17
CA ALA A 253 2.15 -11.35 14.13
C ALA A 253 1.96 -9.92 13.65
N ASN A 254 3.02 -9.22 13.27
CA ASN A 254 2.91 -7.86 12.72
C ASN A 254 2.51 -7.86 11.25
N ILE A 255 2.95 -8.86 10.49
CA ILE A 255 2.70 -9.00 9.06
C ILE A 255 2.29 -10.45 8.78
N ILE A 256 1.22 -10.65 8.02
CA ILE A 256 0.81 -11.95 7.48
C ILE A 256 0.67 -11.86 5.97
N ILE A 257 1.31 -12.77 5.25
CA ILE A 257 1.24 -12.89 3.80
C ILE A 257 0.70 -14.25 3.39
N SER A 258 0.01 -14.31 2.26
CA SER A 258 -0.47 -15.55 1.69
C SER A 258 0.59 -16.29 0.89
N ASP A 259 0.37 -17.58 0.66
CA ASP A 259 1.21 -18.44 -0.19
C ASP A 259 1.47 -17.86 -1.61
N PRO A 260 0.47 -17.30 -2.36
CA PRO A 260 0.75 -16.62 -3.61
C PRO A 260 1.76 -15.45 -3.51
N VAL A 261 1.73 -14.69 -2.41
CA VAL A 261 2.73 -13.63 -2.17
C VAL A 261 4.08 -14.22 -1.82
N PHE A 262 4.13 -15.20 -0.92
CA PHE A 262 5.37 -15.86 -0.49
C PHE A 262 6.15 -16.45 -1.66
N LYS A 263 5.48 -17.09 -2.61
CA LYS A 263 6.11 -17.71 -3.80
C LYS A 263 6.80 -16.72 -4.73
N THR A 264 6.48 -15.43 -4.64
CA THR A 264 7.11 -14.39 -5.48
C THR A 264 8.36 -13.77 -4.86
N LEU A 265 8.63 -14.08 -3.59
CA LEU A 265 9.80 -13.57 -2.87
C LEU A 265 11.09 -14.26 -3.34
N SER A 266 12.21 -13.56 -3.27
CA SER A 266 13.51 -14.16 -3.50
C SER A 266 13.81 -15.25 -2.45
N PRO A 267 14.71 -16.21 -2.75
CA PRO A 267 15.09 -17.25 -1.77
C PRO A 267 15.59 -16.66 -0.44
N GLU A 268 16.26 -15.51 -0.47
CA GLU A 268 16.74 -14.81 0.72
C GLU A 268 15.58 -14.24 1.55
N GLU A 269 14.59 -13.63 0.90
CA GLU A 269 13.38 -13.12 1.56
C GLU A 269 12.52 -14.27 2.10
N GLN A 270 12.36 -15.36 1.33
CA GLN A 270 11.65 -16.57 1.78
C GLN A 270 12.31 -17.17 3.02
N ALA A 271 13.66 -17.20 3.07
CA ALA A 271 14.40 -17.67 4.23
C ALA A 271 14.14 -16.84 5.49
N ARG A 272 13.64 -15.63 5.37
CA ARG A 272 13.26 -14.74 6.48
C ARG A 272 11.76 -14.73 6.76
N CYS A 273 11.01 -15.62 6.14
CA CYS A 273 9.60 -15.86 6.46
C CYS A 273 9.42 -17.15 7.26
N ARG A 274 8.43 -17.18 8.12
CA ARG A 274 8.04 -18.33 8.91
C ARG A 274 6.65 -18.82 8.49
N TYR A 275 6.51 -20.10 8.17
CA TYR A 275 5.22 -20.70 7.86
C TYR A 275 4.36 -20.78 9.11
N LEU A 276 3.09 -20.37 9.02
CA LEU A 276 2.15 -20.38 10.14
C LEU A 276 1.03 -21.43 9.98
N GLY A 277 1.06 -22.23 8.92
CA GLY A 277 0.08 -23.28 8.68
C GLY A 277 -0.95 -22.93 7.61
N LEU A 278 -1.98 -23.79 7.54
CA LEU A 278 -3.13 -23.62 6.65
C LEU A 278 -4.29 -23.00 7.43
N VAL A 279 -4.94 -22.01 6.84
CA VAL A 279 -6.14 -21.39 7.40
C VAL A 279 -7.32 -21.53 6.44
N GLN A 280 -8.46 -21.93 6.98
CA GLN A 280 -9.75 -21.92 6.29
C GLN A 280 -10.43 -20.58 6.55
N LEU A 281 -10.41 -19.70 5.56
CA LEU A 281 -11.08 -18.41 5.67
C LEU A 281 -12.59 -18.60 5.44
N LYS A 282 -13.43 -17.91 6.19
CA LYS A 282 -14.89 -17.99 6.09
C LYS A 282 -15.37 -17.79 4.64
N GLY A 283 -16.17 -18.71 4.13
CA GLY A 283 -16.68 -18.67 2.75
C GLY A 283 -15.69 -19.06 1.67
N LYS A 284 -14.52 -19.61 2.04
CA LYS A 284 -13.58 -20.26 1.13
C LYS A 284 -13.69 -21.77 1.26
N TYR A 285 -13.56 -22.48 0.15
CA TYR A 285 -13.55 -23.94 0.13
C TYR A 285 -12.15 -24.52 0.28
N GLU A 286 -11.13 -23.78 -0.19
CA GLU A 286 -9.75 -24.23 -0.16
C GLU A 286 -8.98 -23.53 0.96
N PRO A 287 -8.24 -24.27 1.79
CA PRO A 287 -7.34 -23.70 2.78
C PRO A 287 -6.22 -22.89 2.11
N LEU A 288 -5.80 -21.83 2.78
CA LEU A 288 -4.74 -20.92 2.32
C LEU A 288 -3.52 -21.03 3.26
N GLY A 289 -2.34 -21.28 2.67
CA GLY A 289 -1.08 -21.20 3.41
C GLY A 289 -0.75 -19.75 3.76
N ILE A 290 -0.34 -19.52 5.02
CA ILE A 290 0.02 -18.20 5.51
C ILE A 290 1.44 -18.20 6.10
N TYR A 291 2.10 -17.05 5.97
CA TYR A 291 3.49 -16.85 6.39
C TYR A 291 3.65 -15.51 7.12
N GLU A 292 4.60 -15.48 8.04
CA GLU A 292 5.04 -14.29 8.76
C GLU A 292 6.41 -13.83 8.25
N PRO A 293 6.54 -12.66 7.60
CA PRO A 293 7.83 -12.02 7.35
C PRO A 293 8.43 -11.50 8.66
N LEU A 294 9.55 -12.08 9.10
CA LEU A 294 10.15 -11.82 10.42
C LEU A 294 10.80 -10.44 10.52
N ASP A 295 11.21 -9.84 9.40
CA ASP A 295 11.80 -8.49 9.35
C ASP A 295 10.80 -7.37 9.75
N GLY A 296 9.52 -7.69 9.84
CA GLY A 296 8.51 -6.80 10.41
C GLY A 296 8.66 -6.57 11.92
N ASP A 297 9.41 -7.43 12.62
CA ASP A 297 9.64 -7.34 14.05
C ASP A 297 10.82 -6.42 14.43
N THR A 298 11.04 -6.28 15.74
CA THR A 298 12.29 -5.70 16.25
C THR A 298 13.46 -6.63 15.94
N ALA A 299 14.68 -6.09 15.83
CA ALA A 299 15.88 -6.89 15.51
C ALA A 299 16.04 -8.09 16.47
N ASP A 300 15.91 -7.87 17.76
CA ASP A 300 16.05 -8.90 18.79
C ASP A 300 14.98 -10.00 18.65
N ASN A 301 13.71 -9.62 18.38
CA ASN A 301 12.62 -10.58 18.22
C ASN A 301 12.76 -11.37 16.91
N CYS A 302 13.17 -10.70 15.83
CA CYS A 302 13.45 -11.34 14.54
C CYS A 302 14.58 -12.39 14.67
N GLU A 303 15.69 -12.03 15.33
CA GLU A 303 16.80 -12.93 15.55
C GLU A 303 16.41 -14.14 16.44
N ALA A 304 15.69 -13.90 17.51
CA ALA A 304 15.18 -14.96 18.37
C ALA A 304 14.25 -15.93 17.59
N LYS A 305 13.36 -15.42 16.74
CA LYS A 305 12.49 -16.23 15.89
C LYS A 305 13.24 -17.00 14.80
N LEU A 306 14.32 -16.43 14.25
CA LEU A 306 15.19 -17.15 13.30
C LEU A 306 15.93 -18.30 13.98
N ASN A 307 16.44 -18.06 15.17
CA ASN A 307 17.18 -19.07 15.95
C ASN A 307 16.30 -20.26 16.35
N ASN A 308 15.04 -20.04 16.72
CA ASN A 308 14.10 -21.09 17.10
C ASN A 308 13.24 -21.63 15.95
N ARG A 309 13.54 -21.27 14.69
CA ARG A 309 12.73 -21.63 13.51
C ARG A 309 12.50 -23.13 13.36
N LYS A 310 13.52 -23.94 13.64
CA LYS A 310 13.43 -25.42 13.56
C LYS A 310 12.48 -25.99 14.62
N ASP A 311 12.56 -25.45 15.84
CA ASP A 311 11.66 -25.87 16.93
C ASP A 311 10.23 -25.46 16.63
N PHE A 312 10.04 -24.25 16.06
CA PHE A 312 8.71 -23.78 15.64
C PHE A 312 8.11 -24.69 14.56
N GLN A 313 8.90 -25.03 13.52
CA GLN A 313 8.42 -25.91 12.46
C GLN A 313 8.07 -27.30 13.00
N ALA A 314 8.93 -27.89 13.88
CA ALA A 314 8.66 -29.18 14.51
C ALA A 314 7.39 -29.13 15.37
N GLY A 315 7.19 -28.06 16.14
CA GLY A 315 5.98 -27.85 16.93
C GLY A 315 4.72 -27.70 16.06
N LEU A 316 4.83 -26.95 14.95
CA LEU A 316 3.74 -26.79 13.99
C LEU A 316 3.39 -28.12 13.31
N ASP A 317 4.38 -28.88 12.85
CA ASP A 317 4.17 -30.18 12.21
C ASP A 317 3.47 -31.16 13.17
N ALA A 318 3.91 -31.22 14.43
CA ALA A 318 3.25 -32.02 15.47
C ALA A 318 1.81 -31.58 15.73
N TYR A 319 1.57 -30.25 15.80
CA TYR A 319 0.23 -29.68 15.97
C TYR A 319 -0.71 -30.05 14.81
N LEU A 320 -0.25 -29.90 13.57
CA LEU A 320 -1.02 -30.23 12.37
C LEU A 320 -1.35 -31.74 12.30
N GLN A 321 -0.48 -32.59 12.82
CA GLN A 321 -0.70 -34.06 12.92
C GLN A 321 -1.53 -34.48 14.14
N GLY A 322 -1.86 -33.54 15.03
CA GLY A 322 -2.63 -33.81 16.23
C GLY A 322 -1.80 -34.38 17.40
N ASP A 323 -0.47 -34.37 17.31
CA ASP A 323 0.42 -34.71 18.42
C ASP A 323 0.58 -33.52 19.36
N LEU A 324 -0.42 -33.37 20.23
CA LEU A 324 -0.50 -32.22 21.14
C LEU A 324 0.61 -32.23 22.19
N PHE A 325 1.16 -33.42 22.53
CA PHE A 325 2.25 -33.52 23.51
C PHE A 325 3.54 -32.92 22.95
N LEU A 326 3.99 -33.37 21.78
CA LEU A 326 5.19 -32.85 21.12
C LEU A 326 5.05 -31.38 20.77
N ALA A 327 3.87 -30.97 20.27
CA ALA A 327 3.57 -29.57 19.96
C ALA A 327 3.72 -28.70 21.23
N ARG A 328 3.16 -29.12 22.37
CA ARG A 328 3.26 -28.38 23.63
C ARG A 328 4.71 -28.25 24.11
N GLU A 329 5.51 -29.30 24.04
CA GLU A 329 6.92 -29.22 24.41
C GLU A 329 7.69 -28.21 23.54
N ALA A 330 7.48 -28.26 22.23
CA ALA A 330 8.15 -27.35 21.29
C ALA A 330 7.77 -25.88 21.53
N PHE A 331 6.48 -25.57 21.58
CA PHE A 331 6.03 -24.20 21.79
C PHE A 331 6.36 -23.67 23.20
N SER A 332 6.34 -24.53 24.23
CA SER A 332 6.78 -24.12 25.56
C SER A 332 8.25 -23.73 25.59
N ARG A 333 9.14 -24.49 24.91
CA ARG A 333 10.56 -24.11 24.78
C ARG A 333 10.73 -22.78 24.10
N ILE A 334 9.98 -22.51 22.98
CA ILE A 334 10.03 -21.27 22.24
C ILE A 334 9.64 -20.08 23.13
N ILE A 335 8.53 -20.19 23.87
CA ILE A 335 8.03 -19.09 24.71
C ILE A 335 8.94 -18.85 25.91
N ASN A 336 9.57 -19.91 26.48
CA ASN A 336 10.56 -19.76 27.53
C ASN A 336 11.81 -18.97 27.05
N GLN A 337 12.21 -19.14 25.78
CA GLN A 337 13.35 -18.44 25.18
C GLN A 337 12.97 -17.05 24.67
N ASN A 338 11.78 -16.90 24.10
CA ASN A 338 11.26 -15.68 23.54
C ASN A 338 9.79 -15.46 23.91
N PRO A 339 9.49 -14.84 25.05
CA PRO A 339 8.12 -14.54 25.47
C PRO A 339 7.34 -13.60 24.52
N ASN A 340 8.06 -12.92 23.59
CA ASN A 340 7.48 -12.01 22.62
C ASN A 340 7.12 -12.69 21.28
N ASP A 341 7.27 -14.00 21.17
CA ASP A 341 6.88 -14.75 19.99
C ASP A 341 5.35 -14.94 19.95
N GLY A 342 4.66 -13.97 19.31
CA GLY A 342 3.20 -13.99 19.23
C GLY A 342 2.63 -15.29 18.64
N PRO A 343 3.05 -15.73 17.42
CA PRO A 343 2.60 -17.00 16.87
C PRO A 343 2.95 -18.22 17.74
N GLY A 344 4.11 -18.24 18.39
CA GLY A 344 4.46 -19.27 19.36
C GLY A 344 3.46 -19.34 20.53
N GLN A 345 3.09 -18.18 21.08
CA GLN A 345 2.08 -18.09 22.14
C GLN A 345 0.68 -18.50 21.65
N TYR A 346 0.30 -18.11 20.42
CA TYR A 346 -0.96 -18.53 19.81
C TYR A 346 -1.06 -20.05 19.76
N PHE A 347 -0.07 -20.73 19.16
CA PHE A 347 -0.10 -22.18 19.04
C PHE A 347 -0.02 -22.89 20.41
N LEU A 348 0.77 -22.38 21.36
CA LEU A 348 0.80 -22.94 22.70
C LEU A 348 -0.60 -22.91 23.35
N ASN A 349 -1.29 -21.79 23.26
CA ASN A 349 -2.65 -21.66 23.78
C ASN A 349 -3.63 -22.61 23.07
N ARG A 350 -3.53 -22.76 21.73
CA ARG A 350 -4.38 -23.71 20.97
C ARG A 350 -4.13 -25.15 21.40
N VAL A 351 -2.87 -25.52 21.58
CA VAL A 351 -2.48 -26.88 22.07
C VAL A 351 -3.07 -27.15 23.46
N ILE A 352 -3.01 -26.16 24.36
CA ILE A 352 -3.58 -26.29 25.72
C ILE A 352 -5.11 -26.49 25.59
N THR A 353 -5.80 -25.65 24.84
CA THR A 353 -7.24 -25.77 24.61
C THR A 353 -7.62 -27.14 24.03
N PHE A 354 -6.94 -27.60 22.98
CA PHE A 354 -7.21 -28.92 22.39
C PHE A 354 -6.83 -30.10 23.30
N SER A 355 -5.88 -29.90 24.20
CA SER A 355 -5.56 -30.95 25.22
C SER A 355 -6.68 -31.12 26.28
N GLU A 356 -7.45 -30.04 26.53
CA GLU A 356 -8.57 -30.05 27.48
C GLU A 356 -9.89 -30.45 26.83
N GLU A 357 -10.17 -29.92 25.63
CA GLU A 357 -11.46 -30.06 24.93
C GLU A 357 -11.46 -31.18 23.87
N GLY A 358 -10.29 -31.69 23.50
CA GLY A 358 -10.11 -32.58 22.36
C GLY A 358 -9.94 -31.84 21.02
N LEU A 359 -9.37 -32.54 20.05
CA LEU A 359 -9.27 -32.06 18.69
C LEU A 359 -10.66 -31.96 18.04
N PRO A 360 -10.93 -30.96 17.18
CA PRO A 360 -12.16 -30.90 16.40
C PRO A 360 -12.41 -32.19 15.61
N GLU A 361 -13.67 -32.58 15.48
CA GLU A 361 -14.05 -33.75 14.68
C GLU A 361 -13.56 -33.59 13.22
N GLY A 362 -12.84 -34.59 12.73
CA GLY A 362 -12.28 -34.54 11.36
C GLY A 362 -11.09 -33.61 11.20
N TRP A 363 -10.36 -33.32 12.28
CA TRP A 363 -9.15 -32.47 12.23
C TRP A 363 -8.20 -32.88 11.09
N LYS A 364 -7.86 -31.90 10.24
CA LYS A 364 -6.97 -32.07 9.07
C LYS A 364 -5.77 -31.14 9.11
N GLY A 365 -5.45 -30.56 10.26
CA GLY A 365 -4.37 -29.58 10.37
C GLY A 365 -4.70 -28.23 9.73
N VAL A 366 -5.97 -27.84 9.71
CA VAL A 366 -6.44 -26.56 9.13
C VAL A 366 -7.13 -25.77 10.23
N GLU A 367 -6.66 -24.56 10.48
CA GLU A 367 -7.33 -23.63 11.41
C GLU A 367 -8.57 -23.01 10.74
N GLU A 368 -9.73 -23.26 11.29
CA GLU A 368 -10.97 -22.61 10.89
C GLU A 368 -11.07 -21.24 11.56
N MET A 369 -11.19 -20.20 10.76
CA MET A 369 -11.25 -18.81 11.23
C MET A 369 -12.65 -18.24 11.05
N ASP A 370 -13.46 -18.39 12.11
CA ASP A 370 -14.79 -17.79 12.20
C ASP A 370 -14.72 -16.32 12.63
N ASN A 371 -14.20 -15.46 11.78
CA ASN A 371 -14.17 -14.03 12.08
C ASN A 371 -15.49 -13.34 11.69
N LYS A 372 -16.07 -12.70 12.71
CA LYS A 372 -17.09 -11.68 12.51
C LYS A 372 -16.46 -10.37 12.06
#